data_b408a65594eb3dd6002b2f720485d27b
#
_entry.id   b408a65594eb3dd6002b2f720485d27b
#
_cell.length_a   1.000
_cell.length_b   1.000
_cell.length_c   1.000
_cell.angle_alpha   90.00
_cell.angle_beta   90.00
_cell.angle_gamma   90.00
#
_symmetry.space_group_name_H-M   'P 1'
#
loop_
_entity.id
_entity.type
_entity.pdbx_description
1 polymer ?
#
loop_
_entity_poly.entity_id
_entity_poly.type
_entity_poly.pdbx_seq_one_letter_code
_entity_poly.pdbx_strand_id
1 'polypeptide(L)'
;MSREAMVKLYSGDNVQSIIYLHECFGWELIQMTDTKLVFSRETQDEVYDELVMYENVYLDLNNQKNRLVSPIKPKNKKPFNLLLCLFLFVLCIIPGIIYLVINNKNKKAYENELKLYYENVESYKDQLTELNTNMANTLAKSRTLFFSKRKKNVKLVEENMLDKNESQNQK
;
A
#
# COMPACT_ATOMS: atom_id res chain seq x y z
N MET A 1 28.20 15.55 -0.38
CA MET A 1 27.46 15.57 0.90
C MET A 1 26.53 14.38 0.93
N SER A 2 26.46 13.65 2.03
CA SER A 2 25.53 12.53 2.20
C SER A 2 24.44 12.89 3.19
N ARG A 3 23.26 12.31 3.01
CA ARG A 3 22.12 12.39 3.94
C ARG A 3 21.94 11.04 4.60
N GLU A 4 21.67 11.02 5.89
CA GLU A 4 21.44 9.79 6.65
C GLU A 4 19.99 9.67 7.07
N ALA A 5 19.47 8.44 7.05
CA ALA A 5 18.17 8.08 7.58
C ALA A 5 18.31 6.89 8.53
N MET A 6 17.58 6.92 9.64
CA MET A 6 17.56 5.85 10.62
C MET A 6 16.16 5.26 10.74
N VAL A 7 16.05 3.94 10.57
CA VAL A 7 14.81 3.18 10.72
C VAL A 7 14.92 2.30 11.97
N LYS A 8 13.99 2.47 12.91
CA LYS A 8 13.89 1.58 14.08
C LYS A 8 13.19 0.28 13.66
N LEU A 9 13.71 -0.84 14.14
CA LEU A 9 13.14 -2.16 13.92
C LEU A 9 12.24 -2.55 15.12
N TYR A 10 11.11 -3.16 14.81
CA TYR A 10 10.20 -3.73 15.78
C TYR A 10 10.11 -5.25 15.60
N SER A 11 9.69 -5.96 16.64
CA SER A 11 9.49 -7.41 16.55
C SER A 11 8.45 -7.75 15.49
N GLY A 12 8.83 -8.58 14.51
CA GLY A 12 8.00 -8.96 13.38
C GLY A 12 8.24 -8.18 12.09
N ASP A 13 9.10 -7.16 12.10
CA ASP A 13 9.46 -6.42 10.88
C ASP A 13 10.19 -7.31 9.88
N ASN A 14 9.82 -7.21 8.62
CA ASN A 14 10.57 -7.84 7.54
C ASN A 14 11.74 -6.94 7.12
N VAL A 15 12.90 -7.16 7.74
CA VAL A 15 14.12 -6.38 7.52
C VAL A 15 14.51 -6.30 6.04
N GLN A 16 14.42 -7.41 5.31
CA GLN A 16 14.76 -7.46 3.88
C GLN A 16 13.84 -6.58 3.04
N SER A 17 12.56 -6.54 3.37
CA SER A 17 11.60 -5.66 2.68
C SER A 17 11.88 -4.18 2.95
N ILE A 18 12.30 -3.84 4.16
CA ILE A 18 12.68 -2.47 4.53
C ILE A 18 13.95 -2.05 3.77
N ILE A 19 14.98 -2.90 3.75
CA ILE A 19 16.21 -2.64 2.99
C ILE A 19 15.88 -2.46 1.51
N TYR A 20 15.17 -3.41 0.91
CA TYR A 20 14.78 -3.34 -0.49
C TYR A 20 14.03 -2.05 -0.85
N LEU A 21 13.10 -1.62 0.00
CA LEU A 21 12.33 -0.39 -0.20
C LEU A 21 13.25 0.85 -0.24
N HIS A 22 14.19 0.96 0.69
CA HIS A 22 15.14 2.08 0.76
C HIS A 22 16.12 2.06 -0.42
N GLU A 23 16.62 0.89 -0.80
CA GLU A 23 17.49 0.74 -1.97
C GLU A 23 16.82 1.16 -3.28
N CYS A 24 15.50 0.93 -3.42
CA CYS A 24 14.75 1.39 -4.59
C CYS A 24 14.79 2.91 -4.76
N PHE A 25 14.96 3.68 -3.69
CA PHE A 25 15.08 5.14 -3.70
C PHE A 25 16.52 5.63 -3.57
N GLY A 26 17.50 4.76 -3.81
CA GLY A 26 18.92 5.13 -3.82
C GLY A 26 19.56 5.27 -2.44
N TRP A 27 18.92 4.75 -1.39
CA TRP A 27 19.51 4.64 -0.07
C TRP A 27 20.42 3.41 0.00
N GLU A 28 21.59 3.55 0.56
CA GLU A 28 22.55 2.47 0.81
C GLU A 28 22.58 2.14 2.30
N LEU A 29 22.49 0.87 2.65
CA LEU A 29 22.58 0.42 4.04
C LEU A 29 24.03 0.55 4.52
N ILE A 30 24.27 1.37 5.56
CA ILE A 30 25.61 1.57 6.14
C ILE A 30 25.80 0.88 7.49
N GLN A 31 24.72 0.68 8.23
CA GLN A 31 24.76 -0.01 9.52
C GLN A 31 23.47 -0.77 9.78
N MET A 32 23.62 -1.99 10.30
CA MET A 32 22.51 -2.83 10.76
C MET A 32 22.78 -3.32 12.18
N THR A 33 21.77 -3.20 13.04
CA THR A 33 21.75 -3.77 14.39
C THR A 33 20.39 -4.44 14.61
N ASP A 34 20.23 -5.16 15.71
CA ASP A 34 18.97 -5.84 16.05
C ASP A 34 17.78 -4.86 16.23
N THR A 35 18.06 -3.58 16.48
CA THR A 35 17.02 -2.57 16.79
C THR A 35 16.92 -1.45 15.78
N LYS A 36 17.86 -1.33 14.85
CA LYS A 36 17.87 -0.22 13.87
C LYS A 36 18.65 -0.54 12.60
N LEU A 37 18.22 0.08 11.52
CA LEU A 37 18.95 0.19 10.25
C LEU A 37 19.34 1.65 10.04
N VAL A 38 20.54 1.89 9.54
CA VAL A 38 21.00 3.23 9.16
C VAL A 38 21.34 3.19 7.67
N PHE A 39 20.77 4.13 6.94
CA PHE A 39 20.96 4.28 5.52
C PHE A 39 21.63 5.61 5.22
N SER A 40 22.40 5.66 4.14
CA SER A 40 22.98 6.88 3.58
C SER A 40 22.59 7.03 2.12
N ARG A 41 22.41 8.28 1.65
CA ARG A 41 22.18 8.60 0.26
C ARG A 41 22.99 9.84 -0.13
N GLU A 42 23.72 9.77 -1.25
CA GLU A 42 24.48 10.89 -1.78
C GLU A 42 23.55 11.97 -2.35
N THR A 43 23.75 13.24 -1.90
CA THR A 43 22.91 14.38 -2.32
C THR A 43 23.42 15.09 -3.57
N GLN A 44 24.67 14.83 -3.98
CA GLN A 44 25.29 15.41 -5.18
C GLN A 44 25.10 14.55 -6.42
N ASP A 45 24.30 13.50 -6.31
CA ASP A 45 23.99 12.61 -7.42
C ASP A 45 23.03 13.29 -8.40
N GLU A 46 23.28 13.19 -9.73
CA GLU A 46 22.44 13.76 -10.79
C GLU A 46 20.98 13.30 -10.74
N VAL A 47 20.74 12.07 -10.22
CA VAL A 47 19.40 11.49 -10.10
C VAL A 47 18.79 11.70 -8.71
N TYR A 48 19.47 12.41 -7.80
CA TYR A 48 19.01 12.58 -6.43
C TYR A 48 17.61 13.18 -6.35
N ASP A 49 17.36 14.27 -7.05
CA ASP A 49 16.07 14.98 -7.00
C ASP A 49 14.92 14.12 -7.55
N GLU A 50 15.17 13.34 -8.60
CA GLU A 50 14.18 12.42 -9.15
C GLU A 50 13.89 11.26 -8.20
N LEU A 51 14.90 10.73 -7.52
CA LEU A 51 14.71 9.68 -6.51
C LEU A 51 13.92 10.19 -5.31
N VAL A 52 14.19 11.42 -4.85
CA VAL A 52 13.41 12.10 -3.79
C VAL A 52 11.96 12.29 -4.23
N MET A 53 11.73 12.69 -5.48
CA MET A 53 10.38 12.83 -6.02
C MET A 53 9.63 11.50 -6.00
N TYR A 54 10.22 10.41 -6.48
CA TYR A 54 9.59 9.09 -6.45
C TYR A 54 9.34 8.59 -5.02
N GLU A 55 10.26 8.83 -4.09
CA GLU A 55 10.09 8.50 -2.67
C GLU A 55 8.88 9.22 -2.08
N ASN A 56 8.75 10.53 -2.34
CA ASN A 56 7.61 11.33 -1.86
C ASN A 56 6.27 10.86 -2.47
N VAL A 57 6.24 10.54 -3.77
CA VAL A 57 5.06 9.98 -4.44
C VAL A 57 4.66 8.64 -3.80
N TYR A 58 5.64 7.76 -3.56
CA TYR A 58 5.37 6.47 -2.91
C TYR A 58 4.82 6.65 -1.49
N LEU A 59 5.39 7.55 -0.69
CA LEU A 59 4.93 7.83 0.67
C LEU A 59 3.50 8.40 0.67
N ASP A 60 3.17 9.27 -0.28
CA ASP A 60 1.81 9.80 -0.42
C ASP A 60 0.80 8.69 -0.79
N LEU A 61 1.12 7.85 -1.76
CA LEU A 61 0.30 6.68 -2.12
C LEU A 61 0.11 5.72 -0.94
N ASN A 62 1.16 5.47 -0.18
CA ASN A 62 1.09 4.63 1.02
C ASN A 62 0.21 5.25 2.11
N ASN A 63 0.29 6.58 2.29
CA ASN A 63 -0.59 7.30 3.21
C ASN A 63 -2.06 7.25 2.76
N GLN A 64 -2.33 7.39 1.46
CA GLN A 64 -3.67 7.23 0.90
C GLN A 64 -4.20 5.81 1.16
N LYS A 65 -3.40 4.78 0.91
CA LYS A 65 -3.74 3.39 1.20
C LYS A 65 -4.09 3.17 2.68
N ASN A 66 -3.30 3.73 3.60
CA ASN A 66 -3.53 3.60 5.04
C ASN A 66 -4.78 4.35 5.53
N ARG A 67 -5.28 5.33 4.76
CA ARG A 67 -6.53 6.05 5.04
C ARG A 67 -7.77 5.35 4.48
N LEU A 68 -7.61 4.35 3.62
CA LEU A 68 -8.74 3.58 3.12
C LEU A 68 -9.42 2.82 4.25
N VAL A 69 -10.72 3.06 4.40
CA VAL A 69 -11.55 2.39 5.41
C VAL A 69 -12.28 1.22 4.76
N SER A 70 -12.04 0.02 5.28
CA SER A 70 -12.75 -1.17 4.81
C SER A 70 -14.25 -1.06 5.13
N PRO A 71 -15.15 -1.31 4.17
CA PRO A 71 -16.58 -1.30 4.41
C PRO A 71 -17.00 -2.31 5.48
N ILE A 72 -17.90 -1.90 6.37
CA ILE A 72 -18.42 -2.74 7.45
C ILE A 72 -19.72 -3.40 6.98
N LYS A 73 -19.77 -4.73 7.05
CA LYS A 73 -20.98 -5.48 6.70
C LYS A 73 -22.14 -5.11 7.61
N PRO A 74 -23.34 -4.78 7.05
CA PRO A 74 -24.51 -4.48 7.87
C PRO A 74 -24.93 -5.69 8.72
N LYS A 75 -25.31 -5.41 9.96
CA LYS A 75 -25.77 -6.45 10.88
C LYS A 75 -27.14 -6.93 10.45
N ASN A 76 -27.32 -8.25 10.34
CA ASN A 76 -28.63 -8.83 10.07
C ASN A 76 -29.60 -8.45 11.20
N LYS A 77 -30.76 -7.88 10.82
CA LYS A 77 -31.84 -7.60 11.79
C LYS A 77 -32.48 -8.93 12.18
N LYS A 78 -33.10 -8.98 13.36
CA LYS A 78 -33.68 -10.19 13.96
C LYS A 78 -34.46 -11.00 12.92
N PRO A 79 -34.27 -12.34 12.88
CA PRO A 79 -34.98 -13.19 11.94
C PRO A 79 -36.48 -13.11 12.17
N PHE A 80 -37.26 -13.26 11.09
CA PHE A 80 -38.71 -13.35 11.16
C PHE A 80 -39.12 -14.52 12.08
N ASN A 81 -39.87 -14.20 13.13
CA ASN A 81 -40.38 -15.21 14.04
C ASN A 81 -41.78 -15.62 13.61
N LEU A 82 -41.89 -16.74 12.90
CA LEU A 82 -43.14 -17.27 12.40
C LEU A 82 -44.13 -17.57 13.54
N LEU A 83 -43.64 -18.11 14.66
CA LEU A 83 -44.44 -18.48 15.83
C LEU A 83 -45.07 -17.24 16.47
N LEU A 84 -44.30 -16.16 16.61
CA LEU A 84 -44.81 -14.86 17.10
C LEU A 84 -45.88 -14.28 16.15
N CYS A 85 -45.66 -14.40 14.84
CA CYS A 85 -46.58 -13.94 13.82
C CYS A 85 -47.92 -14.69 13.92
N LEU A 86 -47.89 -16.04 14.01
CA LEU A 86 -49.08 -16.88 14.18
C LEU A 86 -49.83 -16.55 15.48
N PHE A 87 -49.09 -16.36 16.57
CA PHE A 87 -49.69 -15.96 17.86
C PHE A 87 -50.42 -14.61 17.78
N LEU A 88 -49.83 -13.64 17.12
CA LEU A 88 -50.44 -12.32 16.89
C LEU A 88 -51.67 -12.41 16.00
N PHE A 89 -51.73 -13.31 15.00
CA PHE A 89 -52.93 -13.55 14.18
C PHE A 89 -54.04 -14.24 14.96
N VAL A 90 -53.71 -15.15 15.88
CA VAL A 90 -54.72 -15.83 16.72
C VAL A 90 -55.34 -14.87 17.72
N LEU A 91 -54.54 -13.93 18.29
CA LEU A 91 -55.07 -12.92 19.25
C LEU A 91 -55.82 -11.81 18.58
N CYS A 92 -55.31 -11.30 17.48
CA CYS A 92 -55.94 -10.25 16.69
C CYS A 92 -55.33 -10.16 15.29
N ILE A 93 -56.14 -10.08 14.24
CA ILE A 93 -55.71 -10.01 12.85
C ILE A 93 -54.86 -8.75 12.61
N ILE A 94 -55.27 -7.62 13.19
CA ILE A 94 -54.61 -6.32 12.98
C ILE A 94 -53.14 -6.30 13.41
N PRO A 95 -52.73 -6.72 14.64
CA PRO A 95 -51.33 -6.80 15.03
C PRO A 95 -50.50 -7.73 14.16
N GLY A 96 -51.07 -8.87 13.69
CA GLY A 96 -50.41 -9.77 12.76
C GLY A 96 -50.06 -9.12 11.42
N ILE A 97 -51.00 -8.37 10.83
CA ILE A 97 -50.73 -7.62 9.57
C ILE A 97 -49.68 -6.54 9.79
N ILE A 98 -49.73 -5.78 10.87
CA ILE A 98 -48.73 -4.75 11.19
C ILE A 98 -47.34 -5.39 11.32
N TYR A 99 -47.24 -6.50 12.02
CA TYR A 99 -45.97 -7.22 12.16
C TYR A 99 -45.40 -7.65 10.82
N LEU A 100 -46.22 -8.20 9.90
CA LEU A 100 -45.77 -8.58 8.55
C LEU A 100 -45.30 -7.37 7.75
N VAL A 101 -46.02 -6.26 7.78
CA VAL A 101 -45.62 -5.04 7.06
C VAL A 101 -44.29 -4.48 7.57
N ILE A 102 -44.09 -4.43 8.89
CA ILE A 102 -42.85 -3.97 9.50
C ILE A 102 -41.69 -4.90 9.14
N ASN A 103 -41.93 -6.20 9.24
CA ASN A 103 -40.89 -7.20 8.91
C ASN A 103 -40.48 -7.11 7.43
N ASN A 104 -41.42 -6.95 6.51
CA ASN A 104 -41.15 -6.83 5.09
C ASN A 104 -40.38 -5.52 4.77
N LYS A 105 -40.73 -4.39 5.40
CA LYS A 105 -39.98 -3.15 5.30
C LYS A 105 -38.55 -3.32 5.81
N ASN A 106 -38.37 -3.96 6.95
CA ASN A 106 -37.05 -4.22 7.54
C ASN A 106 -36.21 -5.13 6.65
N LYS A 107 -36.80 -6.14 6.01
CA LYS A 107 -36.13 -7.04 5.08
C LYS A 107 -35.64 -6.27 3.85
N LYS A 108 -36.51 -5.47 3.20
CA LYS A 108 -36.13 -4.64 2.06
C LYS A 108 -35.04 -3.62 2.41
N ALA A 109 -35.11 -2.99 3.57
CA ALA A 109 -34.10 -2.06 4.05
C ALA A 109 -32.73 -2.77 4.20
N TYR A 110 -32.70 -3.96 4.78
CA TYR A 110 -31.49 -4.75 4.93
C TYR A 110 -30.92 -5.19 3.56
N GLU A 111 -31.78 -5.62 2.64
CA GLU A 111 -31.36 -5.99 1.27
C GLU A 111 -30.72 -4.80 0.55
N ASN A 112 -31.26 -3.59 0.69
CA ASN A 112 -30.67 -2.37 0.13
C ASN A 112 -29.33 -2.02 0.81
N GLU A 113 -29.24 -2.09 2.15
CA GLU A 113 -27.99 -1.89 2.88
C GLU A 113 -26.92 -2.92 2.46
N LEU A 114 -27.33 -4.16 2.23
CA LEU A 114 -26.43 -5.22 1.78
C LEU A 114 -25.93 -4.98 0.35
N LYS A 115 -26.81 -4.53 -0.55
CA LYS A 115 -26.42 -4.16 -1.91
C LYS A 115 -25.39 -3.03 -1.90
N LEU A 116 -25.66 -1.95 -1.17
CA LEU A 116 -24.73 -0.83 -1.02
C LEU A 116 -23.40 -1.26 -0.39
N TYR A 117 -23.43 -2.19 0.56
CA TYR A 117 -22.20 -2.76 1.12
C TYR A 117 -21.36 -3.46 0.06
N TYR A 118 -21.95 -4.29 -0.82
CA TYR A 118 -21.21 -4.97 -1.88
C TYR A 118 -20.64 -3.99 -2.91
N GLU A 119 -21.38 -2.96 -3.30
CA GLU A 119 -20.89 -1.90 -4.17
C GLU A 119 -19.70 -1.17 -3.54
N ASN A 120 -19.77 -0.84 -2.26
CA ASN A 120 -18.67 -0.21 -1.52
C ASN A 120 -17.45 -1.14 -1.37
N VAL A 121 -17.66 -2.46 -1.19
CA VAL A 121 -16.56 -3.44 -1.15
C VAL A 121 -15.83 -3.53 -2.49
N GLU A 122 -16.57 -3.50 -3.59
CA GLU A 122 -16.01 -3.52 -4.94
C GLU A 122 -15.18 -2.25 -5.17
N SER A 123 -15.75 -1.07 -4.91
CA SER A 123 -15.04 0.21 -5.01
C SER A 123 -13.78 0.26 -4.11
N TYR A 124 -13.86 -0.26 -2.89
CA TYR A 124 -12.70 -0.36 -2.00
C TYR A 124 -11.59 -1.25 -2.58
N LYS A 125 -11.94 -2.39 -3.16
CA LYS A 125 -10.97 -3.30 -3.80
C LYS A 125 -10.31 -2.65 -5.01
N ASP A 126 -11.08 -1.94 -5.82
CA ASP A 126 -10.57 -1.24 -7.01
C ASP A 126 -9.57 -0.16 -6.61
N GLN A 127 -9.92 0.69 -5.63
CA GLN A 127 -9.04 1.72 -5.10
C GLN A 127 -7.75 1.12 -4.51
N LEU A 128 -7.86 0.02 -3.76
CA LEU A 128 -6.72 -0.67 -3.18
C LEU A 128 -5.79 -1.24 -4.26
N THR A 129 -6.37 -1.80 -5.32
CA THR A 129 -5.64 -2.37 -6.46
C THR A 129 -4.93 -1.27 -7.25
N GLU A 130 -5.61 -0.16 -7.50
CA GLU A 130 -5.03 1.01 -8.18
C GLU A 130 -3.84 1.58 -7.39
N LEU A 131 -4.00 1.81 -6.08
CA LEU A 131 -2.93 2.31 -5.22
C LEU A 131 -1.74 1.36 -5.19
N ASN A 132 -1.97 0.05 -5.03
CA ASN A 132 -0.88 -0.94 -5.05
C ASN A 132 -0.15 -0.97 -6.39
N THR A 133 -0.87 -0.84 -7.51
CA THR A 133 -0.30 -0.79 -8.86
C THR A 133 0.55 0.48 -9.04
N ASN A 134 0.04 1.62 -8.62
CA ASN A 134 0.77 2.89 -8.68
C ASN A 134 2.02 2.89 -7.80
N MET A 135 1.95 2.31 -6.59
CA MET A 135 3.11 2.11 -5.73
C MET A 135 4.16 1.20 -6.37
N ALA A 136 3.75 0.07 -6.94
CA ALA A 136 4.66 -0.85 -7.64
C ALA A 136 5.32 -0.20 -8.86
N ASN A 137 4.57 0.56 -9.66
CA ASN A 137 5.09 1.31 -10.80
C ASN A 137 6.10 2.40 -10.38
N THR A 138 5.84 3.10 -9.28
CA THR A 138 6.74 4.11 -8.72
C THR A 138 8.05 3.48 -8.26
N LEU A 139 8.00 2.35 -7.55
CA LEU A 139 9.18 1.59 -7.15
C LEU A 139 9.98 1.09 -8.36
N ALA A 140 9.30 0.55 -9.38
CA ALA A 140 9.96 0.06 -10.59
C ALA A 140 10.70 1.18 -11.34
N LYS A 141 10.07 2.37 -11.49
CA LYS A 141 10.67 3.53 -12.13
C LYS A 141 11.91 4.01 -11.35
N SER A 142 11.76 4.22 -10.06
CA SER A 142 12.86 4.66 -9.19
C SER A 142 14.04 3.68 -9.23
N ARG A 143 13.77 2.38 -9.12
CA ARG A 143 14.78 1.33 -9.21
C ARG A 143 15.50 1.33 -10.57
N THR A 144 14.75 1.43 -11.66
CA THR A 144 15.34 1.46 -13.01
C THR A 144 16.26 2.67 -13.17
N LEU A 145 15.86 3.83 -12.68
CA LEU A 145 16.67 5.05 -12.69
C LEU A 145 17.98 4.85 -11.92
N PHE A 146 17.91 4.36 -10.70
CA PHE A 146 19.07 4.13 -9.84
C PHE A 146 20.07 3.13 -10.43
N PHE A 147 19.60 1.97 -10.90
CA PHE A 147 20.48 0.95 -11.47
C PHE A 147 21.01 1.29 -12.86
N SER A 148 20.28 2.02 -13.69
CA SER A 148 20.78 2.46 -15.00
C SER A 148 21.99 3.38 -14.85
N LYS A 149 21.97 4.27 -13.86
CA LYS A 149 23.09 5.16 -13.54
C LYS A 149 24.28 4.39 -12.99
N ARG A 150 24.06 3.47 -12.04
CA ARG A 150 25.14 2.65 -11.47
C ARG A 150 25.88 1.88 -12.57
N LYS A 151 25.14 1.36 -13.56
CA LYS A 151 25.71 0.68 -14.73
C LYS A 151 26.54 1.62 -15.64
N LYS A 152 26.08 2.88 -15.80
CA LYS A 152 26.79 3.90 -16.56
C LYS A 152 28.10 4.30 -15.88
N ASN A 153 28.08 4.47 -14.55
CA ASN A 153 29.28 4.83 -13.78
C ASN A 153 30.33 3.72 -13.79
N VAL A 154 29.92 2.44 -13.71
CA VAL A 154 30.85 1.31 -13.81
C VAL A 154 31.55 1.28 -15.17
N LYS A 155 30.82 1.47 -16.27
CA LYS A 155 31.41 1.54 -17.61
C LYS A 155 32.42 2.66 -17.76
N LEU A 156 32.10 3.87 -17.26
CA LEU A 156 33.03 5.02 -17.31
C LEU A 156 34.33 4.75 -16.52
N VAL A 157 34.23 4.05 -15.39
CA VAL A 157 35.42 3.68 -14.60
C VAL A 157 36.27 2.65 -15.34
N GLU A 158 35.64 1.65 -15.99
CA GLU A 158 36.36 0.66 -16.81
C GLU A 158 37.05 1.30 -18.01
N GLU A 159 36.39 2.18 -18.76
CA GLU A 159 36.97 2.93 -19.87
C GLU A 159 38.18 3.78 -19.42
N ASN A 160 38.04 4.52 -18.32
CA ASN A 160 39.12 5.33 -17.77
C ASN A 160 40.33 4.51 -17.26
N MET A 161 40.10 3.26 -16.81
CA MET A 161 41.18 2.37 -16.43
C MET A 161 41.93 1.80 -17.64
N LEU A 162 41.22 1.51 -18.74
CA LEU A 162 41.82 1.05 -19.99
C LEU A 162 42.71 2.13 -20.61
N ASP A 163 42.24 3.36 -20.70
CA ASP A 163 43.02 4.50 -21.23
C ASP A 163 44.28 4.78 -20.42
N LYS A 164 44.22 4.64 -19.08
CA LYS A 164 45.40 4.78 -18.21
C LYS A 164 46.46 3.68 -18.45
N ASN A 165 46.01 2.45 -18.66
CA ASN A 165 46.92 1.32 -18.90
C ASN A 165 47.59 1.42 -20.28
N GLU A 166 46.87 1.91 -21.32
CA GLU A 166 47.48 2.13 -22.64
C GLU A 166 48.51 3.26 -22.61
N SER A 167 48.23 4.35 -21.85
CA SER A 167 49.16 5.47 -21.69
C SER A 167 50.44 5.10 -20.92
N GLN A 168 50.45 4.06 -20.09
CA GLN A 168 51.61 3.58 -19.36
C GLN A 168 52.50 2.61 -20.18
N ASN A 169 51.91 1.91 -21.16
CA ASN A 169 52.61 0.95 -22.01
C ASN A 169 53.33 1.63 -23.22
N GLN A 170 53.11 2.95 -23.43
CA GLN A 170 53.76 3.74 -24.50
C GLN A 170 55.02 4.53 -24.04
N LYS A 171 55.45 4.34 -22.80
CA LYS A 171 56.70 4.93 -22.27
C LYS A 171 57.75 3.84 -22.04
#